data_1eee2f61440445f379d2ea71a8e50bf7
#
_entry.id   1eee2f61440445f379d2ea71a8e50bf7
#
_cell.length_a   1.000
_cell.length_b   1.000
_cell.length_c   1.000
_cell.angle_alpha   90.00
_cell.angle_beta   90.00
_cell.angle_gamma   90.00
#
_symmetry.space_group_name_H-M   'P 1'
#
loop_
_entity.id
_entity.type
_entity.pdbx_description
1 polymer ?
#
loop_
_entity_poly.entity_id
_entity_poly.type
_entity_poly.pdbx_seq_one_letter_code
_entity_poly.pdbx_strand_id
1 'polypeptide(L)'
;MSNEIANRGEVLLYSDESGKEYVSVVFKDETFWLTQKAMAELFNVNVPAVSKHLQNIYEEGELERDSTISKMETVQQEGERQVRRTVDYYNLDAIIAVGYRVNSKKATRFRQW
;
A
#
# COMPACT_ATOMS: atom_id res chain seq x y z
N MET A 1 -15.53 16.80 -2.84
CA MET A 1 -15.89 16.01 -1.69
C MET A 1 -14.66 15.63 -0.91
N SER A 2 -14.74 15.76 0.36
CA SER A 2 -13.63 15.40 1.18
C SER A 2 -13.58 13.92 1.38
N ASN A 3 -12.47 13.35 1.14
CA ASN A 3 -12.21 11.97 1.51
C ASN A 3 -11.48 11.90 2.80
N GLU A 4 -11.61 12.94 3.57
CA GLU A 4 -10.98 12.92 4.82
C GLU A 4 -11.55 11.87 5.64
N ILE A 5 -10.69 11.04 6.02
CA ILE A 5 -10.98 10.02 6.95
C ILE A 5 -10.16 10.43 8.13
N ALA A 6 -10.79 10.85 9.19
CA ALA A 6 -10.09 11.37 10.35
C ALA A 6 -8.94 10.44 10.70
N ASN A 7 -7.75 10.98 10.86
CA ASN A 7 -6.54 10.26 11.24
C ASN A 7 -6.03 9.27 10.19
N ARG A 8 -6.57 9.33 8.97
CA ARG A 8 -6.16 8.40 7.94
C ARG A 8 -5.53 9.06 6.73
N GLY A 9 -5.47 10.41 6.74
CA GLY A 9 -4.84 11.15 5.67
C GLY A 9 -5.70 11.22 4.41
N GLU A 10 -5.08 11.64 3.33
CA GLU A 10 -5.74 11.79 2.05
C GLU A 10 -5.59 10.53 1.21
N VAL A 11 -6.65 10.21 0.47
CA VAL A 11 -6.59 9.10 -0.48
C VAL A 11 -6.28 9.65 -1.86
N LEU A 12 -5.22 9.13 -2.47
CA LEU A 12 -4.81 9.53 -3.81
C LEU A 12 -4.93 8.31 -4.71
N LEU A 13 -5.08 8.56 -6.01
CA LEU A 13 -5.10 7.47 -6.98
C LEU A 13 -3.85 7.53 -7.82
N TYR A 14 -3.09 6.46 -7.82
CA TYR A 14 -1.94 6.30 -8.68
C TYR A 14 -2.36 5.53 -9.92
N SER A 15 -2.05 6.05 -11.09
CA SER A 15 -2.31 5.33 -12.33
C SER A 15 -1.00 5.12 -13.09
N ASP A 16 -0.94 4.02 -13.84
CA ASP A 16 0.23 3.76 -14.65
C ASP A 16 0.13 4.54 -15.97
N GLU A 17 1.12 4.34 -16.85
CA GLU A 17 1.18 5.06 -18.10
C GLU A 17 -0.03 4.82 -18.98
N SER A 18 -0.64 3.66 -18.87
CA SER A 18 -1.79 3.34 -19.71
C SER A 18 -3.05 4.03 -19.20
N GLY A 19 -3.04 4.50 -17.96
CA GLY A 19 -4.20 5.09 -17.33
C GLY A 19 -5.30 4.10 -17.05
N LYS A 20 -5.03 2.81 -17.17
CA LYS A 20 -6.06 1.80 -17.02
C LYS A 20 -6.14 1.21 -15.63
N GLU A 21 -5.08 1.27 -14.88
CA GLU A 21 -5.05 0.71 -13.54
C GLU A 21 -4.89 1.83 -12.54
N TYR A 22 -5.71 1.77 -11.50
CA TYR A 22 -5.65 2.75 -10.44
C TYR A 22 -5.41 2.03 -9.13
N VAL A 23 -4.48 2.53 -8.34
CA VAL A 23 -4.18 1.98 -7.03
C VAL A 23 -4.46 3.07 -6.02
N SER A 24 -5.19 2.72 -4.97
CA SER A 24 -5.52 3.66 -3.91
C SER A 24 -4.30 3.83 -3.00
N VAL A 25 -3.84 5.05 -2.87
CA VAL A 25 -2.68 5.40 -2.07
C VAL A 25 -3.11 6.38 -0.99
N VAL A 26 -2.72 6.15 0.24
CA VAL A 26 -3.00 7.08 1.33
C VAL A 26 -1.77 7.93 1.57
N PHE A 27 -1.96 9.26 1.62
CA PHE A 27 -0.88 10.18 1.96
C PHE A 27 -1.13 10.68 3.38
N LYS A 28 -0.19 10.40 4.28
CA LYS A 28 -0.31 10.76 5.68
C LYS A 28 1.09 10.84 6.28
N ASP A 29 1.30 11.78 7.19
CA ASP A 29 2.60 11.96 7.86
C ASP A 29 3.73 12.14 6.86
N GLU A 30 3.44 12.86 5.77
CA GLU A 30 4.40 13.22 4.72
C GLU A 30 4.98 12.02 3.99
N THR A 31 4.25 10.89 3.97
CA THR A 31 4.65 9.73 3.21
C THR A 31 3.43 9.02 2.64
N PHE A 32 3.67 8.06 1.76
CA PHE A 32 2.60 7.28 1.15
C PHE A 32 2.45 5.95 1.88
N TRP A 33 1.21 5.47 1.92
CA TRP A 33 0.86 4.22 2.60
C TRP A 33 0.00 3.38 1.66
N LEU A 34 0.31 2.09 1.57
CA LEU A 34 -0.46 1.14 0.79
C LEU A 34 -0.79 -0.09 1.63
N THR A 35 -1.93 -0.69 1.35
CA THR A 35 -2.26 -2.00 1.89
C THR A 35 -1.51 -3.07 1.09
N GLN A 36 -1.49 -4.30 1.61
CA GLN A 36 -0.91 -5.40 0.85
C GLN A 36 -1.66 -5.62 -0.46
N LYS A 37 -2.99 -5.47 -0.43
CA LYS A 37 -3.79 -5.62 -1.63
C LYS A 37 -3.40 -4.58 -2.67
N ALA A 38 -3.23 -3.32 -2.24
CA ALA A 38 -2.84 -2.25 -3.15
C ALA A 38 -1.44 -2.49 -3.72
N MET A 39 -0.51 -3.00 -2.90
CA MET A 39 0.81 -3.33 -3.39
C MET A 39 0.77 -4.47 -4.41
N ALA A 40 -0.09 -5.46 -4.18
CA ALA A 40 -0.25 -6.55 -5.13
C ALA A 40 -0.73 -6.03 -6.47
N GLU A 41 -1.68 -5.09 -6.45
CA GLU A 41 -2.17 -4.46 -7.67
C GLU A 41 -1.08 -3.63 -8.34
N LEU A 42 -0.36 -2.84 -7.54
CA LEU A 42 0.69 -1.97 -8.07
C LEU A 42 1.79 -2.76 -8.77
N PHE A 43 2.22 -3.86 -8.17
CA PHE A 43 3.34 -4.64 -8.68
C PHE A 43 2.90 -5.82 -9.54
N ASN A 44 1.59 -6.00 -9.70
CA ASN A 44 1.02 -7.07 -10.52
C ASN A 44 1.47 -8.45 -10.04
N VAL A 45 1.35 -8.65 -8.74
CA VAL A 45 1.62 -9.94 -8.09
C VAL A 45 0.43 -10.25 -7.19
N ASN A 46 0.40 -11.44 -6.60
CA ASN A 46 -0.71 -11.77 -5.70
C ASN A 46 -0.39 -11.32 -4.27
N VAL A 47 -1.44 -11.26 -3.45
CA VAL A 47 -1.29 -10.82 -2.07
C VAL A 47 -0.37 -11.73 -1.26
N PRO A 48 -0.46 -13.08 -1.37
CA PRO A 48 0.48 -13.93 -0.66
C PRO A 48 1.94 -13.64 -0.96
N ALA A 49 2.27 -13.26 -2.21
CA ALA A 49 3.64 -12.91 -2.54
C ALA A 49 4.08 -11.65 -1.81
N VAL A 50 3.21 -10.63 -1.78
CA VAL A 50 3.50 -9.41 -1.04
C VAL A 50 3.69 -9.72 0.43
N SER A 51 2.81 -10.52 1.01
CA SER A 51 2.88 -10.89 2.42
C SER A 51 4.20 -11.57 2.74
N LYS A 52 4.63 -12.50 1.87
CA LYS A 52 5.87 -13.21 2.09
C LYS A 52 7.10 -12.29 2.01
N HIS A 53 7.11 -11.39 1.03
CA HIS A 53 8.20 -10.43 0.93
C HIS A 53 8.27 -9.54 2.17
N LEU A 54 7.13 -9.06 2.64
CA LEU A 54 7.10 -8.23 3.85
C LEU A 54 7.59 -9.00 5.06
N GLN A 55 7.15 -10.25 5.21
CA GLN A 55 7.59 -11.07 6.32
C GLN A 55 9.11 -11.22 6.31
N ASN A 56 9.69 -11.49 5.15
CA ASN A 56 11.14 -11.64 5.03
C ASN A 56 11.88 -10.34 5.31
N ILE A 57 11.34 -9.22 4.82
CA ILE A 57 11.94 -7.90 5.06
C ILE A 57 12.06 -7.63 6.56
N TYR A 58 11.01 -7.91 7.31
CA TYR A 58 11.02 -7.66 8.74
C TYR A 58 11.84 -8.68 9.50
N GLU A 59 11.78 -9.94 9.09
CA GLU A 59 12.57 -11.00 9.77
C GLU A 59 14.07 -10.82 9.56
N GLU A 60 14.45 -10.30 8.40
CA GLU A 60 15.86 -10.06 8.12
C GLU A 60 16.37 -8.75 8.72
N GLY A 61 15.47 -7.98 9.33
CA GLY A 61 15.86 -6.73 9.95
C GLY A 61 16.10 -5.60 8.99
N GLU A 62 15.66 -5.73 7.73
CA GLU A 62 15.82 -4.67 6.76
C GLU A 62 15.04 -3.42 7.16
N LEU A 63 13.84 -3.61 7.69
CA LEU A 63 12.99 -2.53 8.19
C LEU A 63 12.38 -2.96 9.52
N GLU A 64 11.94 -1.97 10.28
CA GLU A 64 11.24 -2.20 11.54
C GLU A 64 9.75 -2.04 11.36
N ARG A 65 8.97 -2.92 12.00
CA ARG A 65 7.52 -2.89 11.87
C ARG A 65 6.93 -1.59 12.41
N ASP A 66 7.38 -1.17 13.58
CA ASP A 66 6.76 -0.03 14.27
C ASP A 66 6.86 1.25 13.48
N SER A 67 7.92 1.42 12.71
CA SER A 67 8.12 2.66 11.96
C SER A 67 7.57 2.59 10.54
N THR A 68 7.17 1.42 10.06
CA THR A 68 6.77 1.25 8.66
C THR A 68 5.34 0.74 8.48
N ILE A 69 4.67 0.34 9.55
CA ILE A 69 3.29 -0.15 9.49
C ILE A 69 2.40 0.72 10.34
N SER A 70 1.24 1.08 9.81
CA SER A 70 0.23 1.85 10.54
C SER A 70 -1.11 1.18 10.36
N LYS A 71 -1.84 1.01 11.45
CA LYS A 71 -3.19 0.45 11.37
C LYS A 71 -4.16 1.60 11.13
N MET A 72 -4.94 1.49 10.08
CA MET A 72 -5.91 2.52 9.74
C MET A 72 -7.25 1.88 9.42
N GLU A 73 -8.31 2.63 9.73
CA GLU A 73 -9.66 2.18 9.41
C GLU A 73 -9.97 2.44 7.95
N THR A 74 -10.62 1.48 7.33
CA THR A 74 -11.08 1.65 5.95
C THR A 74 -12.48 1.07 5.83
N VAL A 75 -13.24 1.56 4.87
CA VAL A 75 -14.57 1.07 4.59
C VAL A 75 -14.49 0.15 3.38
N GLN A 76 -15.00 -1.07 3.52
CA GLN A 76 -14.96 -2.06 2.47
C GLN A 76 -16.36 -2.50 2.12
N GLN A 77 -16.59 -2.72 0.83
CA GLN A 77 -17.87 -3.25 0.37
C GLN A 77 -17.81 -4.77 0.47
N GLU A 78 -18.71 -5.34 1.28
CA GLU A 78 -18.79 -6.78 1.44
C GLU A 78 -20.23 -7.19 1.13
N GLY A 79 -20.44 -7.74 -0.05
CA GLY A 79 -21.78 -8.01 -0.53
C GLY A 79 -22.53 -6.71 -0.73
N GLU A 80 -23.70 -6.58 -0.07
CA GLU A 80 -24.50 -5.37 -0.15
C GLU A 80 -24.25 -4.44 1.04
N ARG A 81 -23.25 -4.75 1.86
CA ARG A 81 -22.99 -3.98 3.07
C ARG A 81 -21.66 -3.28 2.99
N GLN A 82 -21.60 -2.12 3.62
CA GLN A 82 -20.33 -1.45 3.85
C GLN A 82 -19.88 -1.76 5.26
N VAL A 83 -18.66 -2.22 5.40
CA VAL A 83 -18.12 -2.65 6.68
C VAL A 83 -16.83 -1.90 6.96
N ARG A 84 -16.64 -1.45 8.18
CA ARG A 84 -15.40 -0.84 8.60
C ARG A 84 -14.44 -1.91 9.06
N ARG A 85 -13.21 -1.82 8.56
CA ARG A 85 -12.14 -2.75 8.94
C ARG A 85 -10.90 -1.97 9.31
N THR A 86 -10.16 -2.49 10.28
CA THR A 86 -8.83 -1.97 10.58
C THR A 86 -7.84 -2.79 9.76
N VAL A 87 -7.04 -2.10 8.97
CA VAL A 87 -6.14 -2.74 8.02
C VAL A 87 -4.75 -2.19 8.22
N ASP A 88 -3.75 -3.05 8.04
CA ASP A 88 -2.36 -2.62 8.08
C ASP A 88 -2.00 -1.91 6.78
N TYR A 89 -1.44 -0.72 6.94
CA TYR A 89 -0.89 0.06 5.83
C TYR A 89 0.61 0.13 5.99
N TYR A 90 1.31 0.10 4.88
CA TYR A 90 2.78 0.05 4.83
C TYR A 90 3.28 1.32 4.17
N ASN A 91 4.31 1.93 4.76
CA ASN A 91 4.77 3.22 4.25
C ASN A 91 5.67 3.06 3.03
N LEU A 92 6.15 4.21 2.52
CA LEU A 92 6.94 4.23 1.29
C LEU A 92 8.18 3.36 1.38
N ASP A 93 8.86 3.33 2.53
CA ASP A 93 10.05 2.48 2.68
C ASP A 93 9.72 1.01 2.47
N ALA A 94 8.59 0.56 3.04
CA ALA A 94 8.16 -0.83 2.88
C ALA A 94 7.74 -1.10 1.43
N ILE A 95 7.03 -0.14 0.82
CA ILE A 95 6.61 -0.28 -0.57
C ILE A 95 7.81 -0.44 -1.49
N ILE A 96 8.84 0.39 -1.29
CA ILE A 96 10.06 0.33 -2.10
C ILE A 96 10.79 -0.99 -1.87
N ALA A 97 10.87 -1.45 -0.63
CA ALA A 97 11.54 -2.71 -0.31
C ALA A 97 10.87 -3.90 -1.01
N VAL A 98 9.52 -3.93 -0.99
CA VAL A 98 8.79 -4.96 -1.71
C VAL A 98 9.04 -4.85 -3.21
N GLY A 99 9.00 -3.64 -3.73
CA GLY A 99 9.24 -3.39 -5.15
C GLY A 99 10.57 -3.93 -5.62
N TYR A 100 11.64 -3.72 -4.85
CA TYR A 100 12.94 -4.26 -5.19
C TYR A 100 12.93 -5.79 -5.22
N ARG A 101 12.21 -6.43 -4.32
CA ARG A 101 12.17 -7.89 -4.26
C ARG A 101 11.37 -8.48 -5.42
N VAL A 102 10.34 -7.80 -5.90
CA VAL A 102 9.60 -8.27 -7.06
C VAL A 102 10.25 -7.83 -8.38
N ASN A 103 11.27 -6.97 -8.31
CA ASN A 103 12.03 -6.51 -9.47
C ASN A 103 11.11 -6.02 -10.58
N SER A 104 10.20 -5.11 -10.25
CA SER A 104 9.15 -4.68 -11.14
C SER A 104 9.46 -3.31 -11.74
N LYS A 105 9.19 -3.13 -13.04
CA LYS A 105 9.27 -1.83 -13.66
C LYS A 105 8.26 -0.86 -13.04
N LYS A 106 7.12 -1.39 -12.61
CA LYS A 106 6.10 -0.57 -11.95
C LYS A 106 6.60 0.00 -10.62
N ALA A 107 7.43 -0.75 -9.91
CA ALA A 107 8.03 -0.26 -8.67
C ALA A 107 8.90 0.97 -8.94
N THR A 108 9.70 0.92 -10.00
CA THR A 108 10.53 2.06 -10.37
C THR A 108 9.68 3.27 -10.71
N ARG A 109 8.61 3.07 -11.47
CA ARG A 109 7.72 4.17 -11.83
C ARG A 109 7.03 4.77 -10.61
N PHE A 110 6.62 3.94 -9.67
CA PHE A 110 5.99 4.43 -8.47
C PHE A 110 6.95 5.32 -7.67
N ARG A 111 8.21 4.92 -7.59
CA ARG A 111 9.22 5.71 -6.88
C ARG A 111 9.44 7.06 -7.55
N GLN A 112 9.27 7.13 -8.86
CA GLN A 112 9.43 8.37 -9.60
C GLN A 112 8.20 9.26 -9.52
N TRP A 113 7.09 8.67 -9.17
CA TRP A 113 5.83 9.40 -9.03
C TRP A 113 5.84 10.31 -7.81
#